data_1b52bdcab93f98955d5bf75c5fc7b222
#
_entry.id   1b52bdcab93f98955d5bf75c5fc7b222
#
_cell.length_a   1.000
_cell.length_b   1.000
_cell.length_c   1.000
_cell.angle_alpha   90.00
_cell.angle_beta   90.00
_cell.angle_gamma   90.00
#
_symmetry.space_group_name_H-M   'P 1'
#
loop_
_entity.id
_entity.type
_entity.pdbx_description
1 polymer ?
#
loop_
_entity_poly.entity_id
_entity_poly.type
_entity_poly.pdbx_seq_one_letter_code
_entity_poly.pdbx_strand_id
1 'polypeptide(L)'
;MTTLAADATARAALERLDRVGWWALMAAVASLQLSIAAAQISIAVAALAWVTRATLDGVPALPRFAVPLGVYIAWTLLSAGVSRDPSVSVPDTKQLVLFVLVPLVFEFARGARARTLVSVALTVGAASALVGIVQYGMLNYGGLGRRPQGALSHWMTYSGTLMLVICAGVARLLFDTRERAWAAVAMPALVTSLALTLTRSAWVGVFAGVGTLFLLKDRRLVGLLPIVVAIVVALAPAAVTDRVYSMFDRNDPTSRDRMAMLESGLAMVRDHPLTGVGPDMVQHVYPRYRVPWAVQPSNPHLHNVPMQIAAERGLPALAAWIWFIAAAIGGLWPRLRRSRSPALAAGGLAAIAAMLAAGLFEYNFGDSEFLMLFLVMITVPFAADRDGGLP
;
A
#
# COMPACT_ATOMS: atom_id res chain seq x y z
N MET A 1 -11.90 49.04 8.53
CA MET A 1 -10.46 48.68 8.57
C MET A 1 -10.20 47.39 9.40
N THR A 2 -10.94 47.11 10.45
CA THR A 2 -10.80 45.89 11.28
C THR A 2 -11.11 44.57 10.56
N THR A 3 -12.07 44.50 9.68
CA THR A 3 -12.45 43.27 8.92
C THR A 3 -11.37 42.92 7.90
N LEU A 4 -10.83 43.85 7.14
CA LEU A 4 -9.76 43.60 6.15
C LEU A 4 -8.46 43.10 6.80
N ALA A 5 -8.10 43.62 7.98
CA ALA A 5 -6.92 43.16 8.71
C ALA A 5 -7.13 41.73 9.26
N ALA A 6 -8.34 41.40 9.77
CA ALA A 6 -8.69 40.07 10.24
C ALA A 6 -8.65 39.05 9.11
N ASP A 7 -9.17 39.39 7.92
CA ASP A 7 -9.16 38.53 6.72
C ASP A 7 -7.71 38.29 6.22
N ALA A 8 -6.85 39.30 6.23
CA ALA A 8 -5.45 39.15 5.85
C ALA A 8 -4.70 38.21 6.82
N THR A 9 -4.96 38.34 8.11
CA THR A 9 -4.35 37.48 9.15
C THR A 9 -4.81 36.03 9.00
N ALA A 10 -6.09 35.79 8.75
CA ALA A 10 -6.62 34.46 8.51
C ALA A 10 -6.03 33.80 7.28
N ARG A 11 -5.92 34.54 6.16
CA ARG A 11 -5.27 34.04 4.93
C ARG A 11 -3.79 33.69 5.17
N ALA A 12 -3.04 34.53 5.86
CA ALA A 12 -1.63 34.25 6.18
C ALA A 12 -1.49 33.00 7.07
N ALA A 13 -2.42 32.78 8.01
CA ALA A 13 -2.45 31.56 8.82
C ALA A 13 -2.72 30.31 7.96
N LEU A 14 -3.70 30.35 7.07
CA LEU A 14 -4.03 29.25 6.14
C LEU A 14 -2.86 28.89 5.22
N GLU A 15 -2.14 29.89 4.70
CA GLU A 15 -0.94 29.67 3.87
C GLU A 15 0.22 29.04 4.67
N ARG A 16 0.39 29.41 5.93
CA ARG A 16 1.39 28.79 6.82
C ARG A 16 1.04 27.33 7.10
N LEU A 17 -0.21 27.06 7.42
CA LEU A 17 -0.71 25.68 7.66
C LEU A 17 -0.57 24.81 6.41
N ASP A 18 -0.87 25.37 5.23
CA ASP A 18 -0.69 24.66 3.95
C ASP A 18 0.79 24.31 3.71
N ARG A 19 1.72 25.23 3.99
CA ARG A 19 3.16 24.96 3.87
C ARG A 19 3.63 23.90 4.88
N VAL A 20 3.25 24.02 6.14
CA VAL A 20 3.61 23.05 7.19
C VAL A 20 3.07 21.67 6.84
N GLY A 21 1.79 21.57 6.48
CA GLY A 21 1.15 20.32 6.09
C GLY A 21 1.81 19.68 4.87
N TRP A 22 2.15 20.49 3.85
CA TRP A 22 2.86 19.99 2.66
C TRP A 22 4.25 19.43 2.99
N TRP A 23 5.07 20.18 3.72
CA TRP A 23 6.41 19.70 4.05
C TRP A 23 6.39 18.50 4.99
N ALA A 24 5.45 18.46 5.94
CA ALA A 24 5.26 17.32 6.81
C ALA A 24 4.79 16.08 6.03
N LEU A 25 3.84 16.24 5.09
CA LEU A 25 3.41 15.13 4.24
C LEU A 25 4.54 14.61 3.35
N MET A 26 5.35 15.52 2.79
CA MET A 26 6.51 15.15 1.98
C MET A 26 7.56 14.42 2.81
N ALA A 27 7.84 14.87 4.03
CA ALA A 27 8.71 14.19 4.98
C ALA A 27 8.16 12.81 5.37
N ALA A 28 6.84 12.69 5.58
CA ALA A 28 6.19 11.42 5.85
C ALA A 28 6.45 10.41 4.71
N VAL A 29 6.18 10.80 3.46
CA VAL A 29 6.39 9.91 2.29
C VAL A 29 7.86 9.58 2.08
N ALA A 30 8.77 10.53 2.30
CA ALA A 30 10.21 10.27 2.24
C ALA A 30 10.67 9.27 3.30
N SER A 31 10.06 9.31 4.48
CA SER A 31 10.44 8.45 5.61
C SER A 31 9.84 7.04 5.55
N LEU A 32 8.78 6.80 4.76
CA LEU A 32 8.07 5.51 4.72
C LEU A 32 8.96 4.30 4.45
N GLN A 33 10.04 4.48 3.70
CA GLN A 33 10.97 3.41 3.35
C GLN A 33 12.28 3.46 4.15
N LEU A 34 12.35 4.33 5.18
CA LEU A 34 13.55 4.54 6.00
C LEU A 34 13.27 4.33 7.49
N SER A 35 12.16 4.89 7.99
CA SER A 35 11.82 4.87 9.42
C SER A 35 10.33 5.09 9.63
N ILE A 36 9.64 4.09 10.14
CA ILE A 36 8.22 4.20 10.48
C ILE A 36 7.95 5.29 11.52
N ALA A 37 8.84 5.44 12.52
CA ALA A 37 8.69 6.46 13.56
C ALA A 37 8.74 7.87 12.96
N ALA A 38 9.71 8.14 12.07
CA ALA A 38 9.82 9.44 11.39
C ALA A 38 8.59 9.72 10.50
N ALA A 39 8.07 8.70 9.80
CA ALA A 39 6.85 8.81 9.02
C ALA A 39 5.64 9.15 9.89
N GLN A 40 5.44 8.44 11.00
CA GLN A 40 4.32 8.66 11.92
C GLN A 40 4.37 10.04 12.59
N ILE A 41 5.54 10.50 13.03
CA ILE A 41 5.71 11.86 13.58
C ILE A 41 5.33 12.90 12.52
N SER A 42 5.82 12.74 11.29
CA SER A 42 5.51 13.64 10.20
C SER A 42 4.02 13.65 9.84
N ILE A 43 3.36 12.49 9.86
CA ILE A 43 1.90 12.37 9.70
C ILE A 43 1.17 13.10 10.82
N ALA A 44 1.62 12.98 12.08
CA ALA A 44 1.00 13.66 13.20
C ALA A 44 1.09 15.19 13.06
N VAL A 45 2.24 15.72 12.60
CA VAL A 45 2.41 17.16 12.30
C VAL A 45 1.48 17.58 11.16
N ALA A 46 1.41 16.81 10.08
CA ALA A 46 0.50 17.10 8.97
C ALA A 46 -0.98 17.05 9.41
N ALA A 47 -1.35 16.09 10.26
CA ALA A 47 -2.70 15.96 10.80
C ALA A 47 -3.07 17.16 11.68
N LEU A 48 -2.16 17.62 12.54
CA LEU A 48 -2.38 18.82 13.35
C LEU A 48 -2.59 20.06 12.47
N ALA A 49 -1.76 20.25 11.45
CA ALA A 49 -1.93 21.33 10.48
C ALA A 49 -3.28 21.24 9.74
N TRP A 50 -3.69 20.03 9.36
CA TRP A 50 -4.97 19.78 8.69
C TRP A 50 -6.17 20.08 9.60
N VAL A 51 -6.17 19.57 10.84
CA VAL A 51 -7.23 19.84 11.82
C VAL A 51 -7.37 21.33 12.08
N THR A 52 -6.25 22.04 12.34
CA THR A 52 -6.25 23.50 12.55
C THR A 52 -6.80 24.23 11.32
N ARG A 53 -6.38 23.81 10.10
CA ARG A 53 -6.91 24.38 8.86
C ARG A 53 -8.41 24.12 8.72
N ALA A 54 -8.87 22.89 9.03
CA ALA A 54 -10.27 22.52 8.93
C ALA A 54 -11.19 23.33 9.88
N THR A 55 -10.69 23.76 11.05
CA THR A 55 -11.43 24.67 11.95
C THR A 55 -11.56 26.09 11.39
N LEU A 56 -10.65 26.51 10.51
CA LEU A 56 -10.62 27.86 9.93
C LEU A 56 -11.36 27.96 8.59
N ASP A 57 -11.26 26.92 7.74
CA ASP A 57 -11.69 26.94 6.33
C ASP A 57 -12.70 25.81 6.00
N GLY A 58 -13.02 24.97 6.99
CA GLY A 58 -13.89 23.79 6.79
C GLY A 58 -13.17 22.60 6.19
N VAL A 59 -13.87 21.47 6.12
CA VAL A 59 -13.35 20.22 5.54
C VAL A 59 -13.81 20.11 4.09
N PRO A 60 -12.90 19.95 3.12
CA PRO A 60 -13.29 19.76 1.73
C PRO A 60 -14.02 18.43 1.53
N ALA A 61 -14.88 18.36 0.51
CA ALA A 61 -15.53 17.10 0.12
C ALA A 61 -14.47 16.08 -0.31
N LEU A 62 -14.31 15.03 0.47
CA LEU A 62 -13.34 13.96 0.21
C LEU A 62 -13.74 13.11 -1.01
N PRO A 63 -12.79 12.40 -1.63
CA PRO A 63 -13.10 11.43 -2.68
C PRO A 63 -14.16 10.41 -2.23
N ARG A 64 -15.03 10.00 -3.14
CA ARG A 64 -16.16 9.10 -2.83
C ARG A 64 -15.75 7.80 -2.12
N PHE A 65 -14.55 7.30 -2.34
CA PHE A 65 -14.04 6.11 -1.67
C PHE A 65 -13.79 6.31 -0.16
N ALA A 66 -13.75 7.55 0.33
CA ALA A 66 -13.63 7.84 1.76
C ALA A 66 -14.88 7.39 2.55
N VAL A 67 -16.06 7.33 1.91
CA VAL A 67 -17.29 6.87 2.56
C VAL A 67 -17.20 5.39 2.96
N PRO A 68 -16.98 4.43 2.03
CA PRO A 68 -16.82 3.01 2.43
C PRO A 68 -15.61 2.78 3.32
N LEU A 69 -14.55 3.58 3.20
CA LEU A 69 -13.43 3.53 4.13
C LEU A 69 -13.86 3.90 5.56
N GLY A 70 -14.69 4.93 5.72
CA GLY A 70 -15.30 5.31 7.00
C GLY A 70 -16.18 4.19 7.59
N VAL A 71 -16.96 3.51 6.74
CA VAL A 71 -17.75 2.34 7.15
C VAL A 71 -16.84 1.19 7.63
N TYR A 72 -15.75 0.91 6.90
CA TYR A 72 -14.76 -0.09 7.30
C TYR A 72 -14.12 0.25 8.67
N ILE A 73 -13.77 1.52 8.90
CA ILE A 73 -13.23 2.00 10.19
C ILE A 73 -14.25 1.78 11.30
N ALA A 74 -15.49 2.24 11.11
CA ALA A 74 -16.54 2.12 12.12
C ALA A 74 -16.83 0.65 12.48
N TRP A 75 -16.89 -0.22 11.47
CA TRP A 75 -17.10 -1.65 11.69
C TRP A 75 -15.91 -2.32 12.38
N THR A 76 -14.68 -1.93 12.05
CA THR A 76 -13.48 -2.44 12.74
C THR A 76 -13.46 -2.06 14.21
N LEU A 77 -13.87 -0.83 14.55
CA LEU A 77 -14.01 -0.38 15.96
C LEU A 77 -15.09 -1.17 16.69
N LEU A 78 -16.23 -1.41 16.06
CA LEU A 78 -17.29 -2.26 16.61
C LEU A 78 -16.76 -3.67 16.87
N SER A 79 -16.11 -4.28 15.86
CA SER A 79 -15.51 -5.61 15.98
C SER A 79 -14.51 -5.69 17.13
N ALA A 80 -13.65 -4.68 17.28
CA ALA A 80 -12.68 -4.63 18.40
C ALA A 80 -13.37 -4.57 19.76
N GLY A 81 -14.46 -3.78 19.88
CA GLY A 81 -15.21 -3.64 21.15
C GLY A 81 -15.97 -4.90 21.56
N VAL A 82 -16.42 -5.72 20.60
CA VAL A 82 -17.14 -6.99 20.84
C VAL A 82 -16.26 -8.23 20.62
N SER A 83 -14.96 -8.06 20.49
CA SER A 83 -13.98 -9.12 20.28
C SER A 83 -13.97 -10.11 21.44
N ARG A 84 -13.42 -11.32 21.21
CA ARG A 84 -13.19 -12.31 22.28
C ARG A 84 -12.28 -11.79 23.38
N ASP A 85 -11.33 -10.93 23.02
CA ASP A 85 -10.46 -10.23 23.97
C ASP A 85 -10.28 -8.76 23.52
N PRO A 86 -11.12 -7.84 24.02
CA PRO A 86 -10.99 -6.42 23.68
C PRO A 86 -9.66 -5.80 24.14
N SER A 87 -8.99 -6.37 25.15
CA SER A 87 -7.69 -5.86 25.62
C SER A 87 -6.57 -6.06 24.58
N VAL A 88 -6.72 -7.03 23.69
CA VAL A 88 -5.86 -7.27 22.51
C VAL A 88 -6.34 -6.44 21.32
N SER A 89 -7.63 -6.50 21.02
CA SER A 89 -8.18 -5.95 19.78
C SER A 89 -8.26 -4.42 19.76
N VAL A 90 -8.57 -3.77 20.88
CA VAL A 90 -8.69 -2.30 20.94
C VAL A 90 -7.34 -1.61 20.69
N PRO A 91 -6.21 -2.03 21.27
CA PRO A 91 -4.90 -1.45 20.94
C PRO A 91 -4.51 -1.61 19.45
N ASP A 92 -4.93 -2.68 18.78
CA ASP A 92 -4.65 -2.88 17.35
C ASP A 92 -5.38 -1.87 16.45
N THR A 93 -6.49 -1.29 16.93
CA THR A 93 -7.21 -0.24 16.19
C THR A 93 -6.38 1.02 15.94
N LYS A 94 -5.21 1.19 16.60
CA LYS A 94 -4.25 2.27 16.30
C LYS A 94 -3.87 2.34 14.81
N GLN A 95 -3.90 1.22 14.11
CA GLN A 95 -3.63 1.17 12.66
C GLN A 95 -4.64 1.98 11.85
N LEU A 96 -5.88 2.13 12.34
CA LEU A 96 -6.92 2.94 11.67
C LEU A 96 -6.54 4.43 11.57
N VAL A 97 -5.65 4.93 12.42
CA VAL A 97 -5.13 6.31 12.35
C VAL A 97 -4.40 6.56 11.01
N LEU A 98 -3.84 5.52 10.38
CA LEU A 98 -3.15 5.65 9.09
C LEU A 98 -4.09 6.10 7.97
N PHE A 99 -5.40 5.85 8.08
CA PHE A 99 -6.37 6.32 7.09
C PHE A 99 -6.52 7.85 7.06
N VAL A 100 -6.00 8.58 8.05
CA VAL A 100 -5.88 10.04 8.01
C VAL A 100 -5.04 10.54 6.82
N LEU A 101 -4.17 9.67 6.27
CA LEU A 101 -3.43 10.01 5.05
C LEU A 101 -4.33 10.37 3.86
N VAL A 102 -5.54 9.83 3.79
CA VAL A 102 -6.48 10.19 2.72
C VAL A 102 -6.81 11.69 2.73
N PRO A 103 -7.36 12.27 3.80
CA PRO A 103 -7.60 13.72 3.84
C PRO A 103 -6.30 14.55 3.78
N LEU A 104 -5.17 14.09 4.35
CA LEU A 104 -3.91 14.81 4.31
C LEU A 104 -3.36 14.91 2.88
N VAL A 105 -3.29 13.80 2.15
CA VAL A 105 -2.85 13.78 0.75
C VAL A 105 -3.79 14.60 -0.12
N PHE A 106 -5.10 14.44 0.07
CA PHE A 106 -6.12 15.17 -0.68
C PHE A 106 -6.02 16.68 -0.47
N GLU A 107 -5.69 17.14 0.75
CA GLU A 107 -5.56 18.55 1.08
C GLU A 107 -4.22 19.15 0.67
N PHE A 108 -3.10 18.51 1.01
CA PHE A 108 -1.79 19.11 0.88
C PHE A 108 -1.04 18.79 -0.42
N ALA A 109 -1.40 17.70 -1.13
CA ALA A 109 -0.75 17.28 -2.38
C ALA A 109 -1.48 17.78 -3.65
N ARG A 110 -2.07 19.00 -3.61
CA ARG A 110 -2.83 19.57 -4.72
C ARG A 110 -1.97 19.86 -5.96
N GLY A 111 -2.56 19.71 -7.13
CA GLY A 111 -1.97 20.10 -8.41
C GLY A 111 -0.59 19.49 -8.68
N ALA A 112 0.42 20.32 -8.88
CA ALA A 112 1.79 19.87 -9.18
C ALA A 112 2.45 19.13 -8.01
N ARG A 113 2.07 19.42 -6.75
CA ARG A 113 2.60 18.75 -5.55
C ARG A 113 2.33 17.24 -5.57
N ALA A 114 1.23 16.82 -6.18
CA ALA A 114 0.89 15.41 -6.37
C ALA A 114 1.99 14.64 -7.12
N ARG A 115 2.51 15.21 -8.19
CA ARG A 115 3.62 14.61 -8.96
C ARG A 115 4.91 14.59 -8.16
N THR A 116 5.23 15.69 -7.47
CA THR A 116 6.40 15.77 -6.60
C THR A 116 6.39 14.70 -5.52
N LEU A 117 5.23 14.43 -4.89
CA LEU A 117 5.10 13.41 -3.86
C LEU A 117 5.44 12.01 -4.37
N VAL A 118 4.97 11.67 -5.58
CA VAL A 118 5.32 10.40 -6.23
C VAL A 118 6.79 10.36 -6.66
N SER A 119 7.39 11.52 -7.05
CA SER A 119 8.84 11.59 -7.34
C SER A 119 9.67 11.32 -6.09
N VAL A 120 9.26 11.85 -4.93
CA VAL A 120 9.89 11.58 -3.64
C VAL A 120 9.81 10.09 -3.31
N ALA A 121 8.63 9.47 -3.42
CA ALA A 121 8.47 8.03 -3.17
C ALA A 121 9.36 7.17 -4.10
N LEU A 122 9.45 7.54 -5.38
CA LEU A 122 10.30 6.85 -6.35
C LEU A 122 11.80 7.02 -6.03
N THR A 123 12.23 8.22 -5.65
CA THR A 123 13.63 8.53 -5.34
C THR A 123 14.09 7.79 -4.08
N VAL A 124 13.29 7.85 -3.01
CA VAL A 124 13.61 7.14 -1.76
C VAL A 124 13.54 5.63 -1.97
N GLY A 125 12.57 5.15 -2.77
CA GLY A 125 12.50 3.73 -3.14
C GLY A 125 13.73 3.26 -3.90
N ALA A 126 14.23 4.06 -4.85
CA ALA A 126 15.46 3.73 -5.58
C ALA A 126 16.69 3.71 -4.64
N ALA A 127 16.80 4.68 -3.72
CA ALA A 127 17.86 4.70 -2.73
C ALA A 127 17.78 3.47 -1.79
N SER A 128 16.60 3.14 -1.29
CA SER A 128 16.36 1.95 -0.47
C SER A 128 16.66 0.66 -1.26
N ALA A 129 16.36 0.62 -2.57
CA ALA A 129 16.69 -0.51 -3.45
C ALA A 129 18.21 -0.72 -3.56
N LEU A 130 18.99 0.35 -3.68
CA LEU A 130 20.45 0.26 -3.69
C LEU A 130 20.98 -0.32 -2.37
N VAL A 131 20.41 0.09 -1.23
CA VAL A 131 20.76 -0.50 0.09
C VAL A 131 20.44 -2.01 0.10
N GLY A 132 19.27 -2.41 -0.42
CA GLY A 132 18.90 -3.83 -0.53
C GLY A 132 19.86 -4.65 -1.40
N ILE A 133 20.33 -4.08 -2.52
CA ILE A 133 21.33 -4.72 -3.39
C ILE A 133 22.67 -4.89 -2.64
N VAL A 134 23.11 -3.86 -1.91
CA VAL A 134 24.32 -3.94 -1.08
C VAL A 134 24.17 -5.00 0.03
N GLN A 135 23.02 -5.08 0.68
CA GLN A 135 22.73 -6.11 1.69
C GLN A 135 22.89 -7.51 1.10
N TYR A 136 22.36 -7.74 -0.11
CA TYR A 136 22.51 -9.03 -0.79
C TYR A 136 23.97 -9.34 -1.14
N GLY A 137 24.63 -8.41 -1.83
CA GLY A 137 25.97 -8.64 -2.41
C GLY A 137 27.11 -8.58 -1.40
N MET A 138 27.02 -7.73 -0.38
CA MET A 138 28.12 -7.48 0.57
C MET A 138 27.87 -8.02 1.97
N LEU A 139 26.60 -8.12 2.40
CA LEU A 139 26.24 -8.54 3.76
C LEU A 139 25.66 -9.97 3.84
N ASN A 140 25.71 -10.72 2.73
CA ASN A 140 25.23 -12.10 2.63
C ASN A 140 23.75 -12.31 2.99
N TYR A 141 22.88 -11.37 2.57
CA TYR A 141 21.42 -11.48 2.72
C TYR A 141 20.78 -12.29 1.56
N GLY A 142 21.43 -13.37 1.12
CA GLY A 142 21.02 -14.16 -0.05
C GLY A 142 20.23 -15.44 0.27
N GLY A 143 19.94 -15.72 1.54
CA GLY A 143 19.21 -16.92 1.97
C GLY A 143 17.77 -16.66 2.41
N LEU A 144 16.93 -17.70 2.49
CA LEU A 144 15.55 -17.60 2.93
C LEU A 144 15.39 -17.09 4.37
N GLY A 145 16.38 -17.33 5.24
CA GLY A 145 16.39 -16.85 6.63
C GLY A 145 16.87 -15.40 6.78
N ARG A 146 17.57 -14.84 5.79
CA ARG A 146 18.11 -13.48 5.83
C ARG A 146 18.07 -12.89 4.43
N ARG A 147 17.10 -11.99 4.19
CA ARG A 147 16.80 -11.40 2.88
C ARG A 147 17.01 -9.90 2.92
N PRO A 148 17.25 -9.24 1.75
CA PRO A 148 17.29 -7.79 1.68
C PRO A 148 15.99 -7.18 2.23
N GLN A 149 16.17 -6.18 3.07
CA GLN A 149 15.07 -5.45 3.73
C GLN A 149 15.21 -3.92 3.61
N GLY A 150 16.22 -3.44 2.88
CA GLY A 150 16.52 -2.02 2.77
C GLY A 150 16.84 -1.42 4.14
N ALA A 151 16.19 -0.29 4.45
CA ALA A 151 16.25 0.34 5.76
C ALA A 151 15.07 -0.07 6.68
N LEU A 152 14.17 -0.93 6.20
CA LEU A 152 13.01 -1.41 6.97
C LEU A 152 13.37 -2.63 7.83
N SER A 153 12.50 -2.94 8.79
CA SER A 153 12.71 -4.03 9.75
C SER A 153 12.43 -5.43 9.17
N HIS A 154 11.67 -5.51 8.05
CA HIS A 154 11.24 -6.79 7.50
C HIS A 154 11.22 -6.80 5.97
N TRP A 155 11.65 -7.91 5.36
CA TRP A 155 11.73 -8.04 3.90
C TRP A 155 10.36 -8.08 3.19
N MET A 156 9.29 -8.54 3.87
CA MET A 156 7.94 -8.54 3.27
C MET A 156 7.41 -7.11 3.13
N THR A 157 7.53 -6.29 4.17
CA THR A 157 7.23 -4.85 4.14
C THR A 157 8.02 -4.15 3.05
N TYR A 158 9.32 -4.41 3.01
CA TYR A 158 10.22 -3.85 2.01
C TYR A 158 9.82 -4.24 0.57
N SER A 159 9.58 -5.52 0.33
CA SER A 159 9.17 -5.99 -1.01
C SER A 159 7.81 -5.45 -1.42
N GLY A 160 6.86 -5.29 -0.47
CA GLY A 160 5.57 -4.68 -0.70
C GLY A 160 5.68 -3.20 -1.09
N THR A 161 6.51 -2.43 -0.40
CA THR A 161 6.74 -1.01 -0.75
C THR A 161 7.45 -0.86 -2.09
N LEU A 162 8.48 -1.69 -2.39
CA LEU A 162 9.12 -1.72 -3.71
C LEU A 162 8.13 -2.05 -4.83
N MET A 163 7.22 -3.00 -4.61
CA MET A 163 6.17 -3.37 -5.56
C MET A 163 5.32 -2.15 -5.95
N LEU A 164 4.89 -1.35 -4.98
CA LEU A 164 4.10 -0.13 -5.23
C LEU A 164 4.93 0.93 -5.97
N VAL A 165 6.18 1.13 -5.58
CA VAL A 165 7.10 2.10 -6.23
C VAL A 165 7.38 1.69 -7.68
N ILE A 166 7.56 0.40 -7.97
CA ILE A 166 7.71 -0.11 -9.34
C ILE A 166 6.46 0.19 -10.17
N CYS A 167 5.26 -0.03 -9.62
CA CYS A 167 4.01 0.32 -10.30
C CYS A 167 3.95 1.82 -10.63
N ALA A 168 4.36 2.71 -9.71
CA ALA A 168 4.44 4.14 -9.95
C ALA A 168 5.47 4.50 -11.04
N GLY A 169 6.65 3.88 -11.00
CA GLY A 169 7.71 4.07 -11.98
C GLY A 169 7.28 3.65 -13.39
N VAL A 170 6.71 2.46 -13.54
CA VAL A 170 6.20 1.97 -14.85
C VAL A 170 5.03 2.83 -15.34
N ALA A 171 4.13 3.28 -14.45
CA ALA A 171 3.07 4.20 -14.83
C ALA A 171 3.64 5.51 -15.42
N ARG A 172 4.71 6.06 -14.85
CA ARG A 172 5.41 7.22 -15.42
C ARG A 172 6.05 6.93 -16.77
N LEU A 173 6.73 5.81 -16.90
CA LEU A 173 7.35 5.40 -18.18
C LEU A 173 6.34 5.36 -19.32
N LEU A 174 5.13 4.89 -19.04
CA LEU A 174 4.10 4.66 -20.06
C LEU A 174 3.20 5.89 -20.32
N PHE A 175 2.92 6.69 -19.28
CA PHE A 175 1.86 7.72 -19.32
C PHE A 175 2.37 9.14 -19.07
N ASP A 176 3.66 9.34 -18.70
CA ASP A 176 4.26 10.65 -18.47
C ASP A 176 5.47 10.87 -19.39
N THR A 177 5.46 11.97 -20.14
CA THR A 177 6.60 12.32 -21.04
C THR A 177 7.67 13.16 -20.34
N ARG A 178 7.31 13.84 -19.23
CA ARG A 178 8.21 14.80 -18.56
C ARG A 178 9.14 14.15 -17.55
N GLU A 179 8.63 13.22 -16.75
CA GLU A 179 9.38 12.62 -15.64
C GLU A 179 9.82 11.15 -15.91
N ARG A 180 9.63 10.65 -17.13
CA ARG A 180 9.98 9.28 -17.51
C ARG A 180 11.47 8.94 -17.40
N ALA A 181 12.36 9.92 -17.63
CA ALA A 181 13.80 9.68 -17.62
C ALA A 181 14.28 9.25 -16.22
N TRP A 182 13.82 9.92 -15.16
CA TRP A 182 14.15 9.54 -13.78
C TRP A 182 13.58 8.16 -13.44
N ALA A 183 12.35 7.88 -13.85
CA ALA A 183 11.77 6.55 -13.65
C ALA A 183 12.60 5.46 -14.37
N ALA A 184 13.04 5.71 -15.59
CA ALA A 184 13.90 4.76 -16.34
C ALA A 184 15.23 4.47 -15.62
N VAL A 185 15.86 5.49 -15.06
CA VAL A 185 17.12 5.34 -14.27
C VAL A 185 16.90 4.56 -12.98
N ALA A 186 15.76 4.76 -12.29
CA ALA A 186 15.46 4.10 -11.03
C ALA A 186 15.04 2.61 -11.20
N MET A 187 14.40 2.26 -12.31
CA MET A 187 13.80 0.93 -12.51
C MET A 187 14.78 -0.24 -12.36
N PRO A 188 16.02 -0.23 -12.93
CA PRO A 188 16.94 -1.35 -12.77
C PRO A 188 17.24 -1.69 -11.31
N ALA A 189 17.50 -0.68 -10.47
CA ALA A 189 17.75 -0.88 -9.04
C ALA A 189 16.52 -1.44 -8.32
N LEU A 190 15.32 -0.89 -8.59
CA LEU A 190 14.07 -1.32 -7.99
C LEU A 190 13.73 -2.77 -8.33
N VAL A 191 13.80 -3.14 -9.61
CA VAL A 191 13.47 -4.49 -10.09
C VAL A 191 14.50 -5.51 -9.56
N THR A 192 15.79 -5.20 -9.63
CA THR A 192 16.84 -6.06 -9.10
C THR A 192 16.65 -6.29 -7.60
N SER A 193 16.47 -5.23 -6.83
CA SER A 193 16.29 -5.35 -5.39
C SER A 193 15.04 -6.15 -5.03
N LEU A 194 13.92 -5.93 -5.73
CA LEU A 194 12.71 -6.73 -5.52
C LEU A 194 12.94 -8.21 -5.80
N ALA A 195 13.62 -8.55 -6.89
CA ALA A 195 13.95 -9.95 -7.22
C ALA A 195 14.75 -10.60 -6.10
N LEU A 196 15.76 -9.90 -5.57
CA LEU A 196 16.63 -10.37 -4.50
C LEU A 196 15.95 -10.55 -3.14
N THR A 197 14.76 -9.96 -2.92
CA THR A 197 13.97 -10.20 -1.69
C THR A 197 13.43 -11.63 -1.58
N LEU A 198 13.40 -12.39 -2.68
CA LEU A 198 12.85 -13.75 -2.76
C LEU A 198 11.37 -13.83 -2.32
N THR A 199 10.62 -12.72 -2.42
CA THR A 199 9.24 -12.61 -1.96
C THR A 199 8.26 -12.84 -3.12
N ARG A 200 7.77 -14.09 -3.24
CA ARG A 200 6.90 -14.53 -4.34
C ARG A 200 5.62 -13.69 -4.46
N SER A 201 4.98 -13.33 -3.35
CA SER A 201 3.76 -12.50 -3.34
C SER A 201 3.97 -11.13 -3.98
N ALA A 202 5.11 -10.48 -3.70
CA ALA A 202 5.44 -9.19 -4.30
C ALA A 202 5.73 -9.29 -5.81
N TRP A 203 6.34 -10.40 -6.26
CA TRP A 203 6.53 -10.66 -7.70
C TRP A 203 5.19 -10.82 -8.43
N VAL A 204 4.25 -11.59 -7.85
CA VAL A 204 2.87 -11.74 -8.37
C VAL A 204 2.17 -10.37 -8.42
N GLY A 205 2.33 -9.56 -7.37
CA GLY A 205 1.78 -8.22 -7.31
C GLY A 205 2.34 -7.29 -8.40
N VAL A 206 3.67 -7.25 -8.60
CA VAL A 206 4.27 -6.46 -9.70
C VAL A 206 3.78 -6.94 -11.06
N PHE A 207 3.72 -8.26 -11.27
CA PHE A 207 3.21 -8.81 -12.53
C PHE A 207 1.77 -8.34 -12.81
N ALA A 208 0.89 -8.40 -11.81
CA ALA A 208 -0.49 -7.93 -11.93
C ALA A 208 -0.57 -6.41 -12.14
N GLY A 209 0.20 -5.62 -11.37
CA GLY A 209 0.23 -4.16 -11.48
C GLY A 209 0.77 -3.68 -12.84
N VAL A 210 1.91 -4.23 -13.27
CA VAL A 210 2.51 -3.91 -14.58
C VAL A 210 1.63 -4.42 -15.72
N GLY A 211 1.06 -5.62 -15.57
CA GLY A 211 0.09 -6.17 -16.53
C GLY A 211 -1.12 -5.24 -16.69
N THR A 212 -1.64 -4.71 -15.59
CA THR A 212 -2.70 -3.70 -15.62
C THR A 212 -2.26 -2.45 -16.38
N LEU A 213 -1.06 -1.92 -16.14
CA LEU A 213 -0.55 -0.76 -16.87
C LEU A 213 -0.41 -1.01 -18.37
N PHE A 214 0.05 -2.20 -18.76
CA PHE A 214 0.14 -2.58 -20.16
C PHE A 214 -1.25 -2.66 -20.81
N LEU A 215 -2.22 -3.29 -20.15
CA LEU A 215 -3.62 -3.32 -20.61
C LEU A 215 -4.22 -1.93 -20.77
N LEU A 216 -3.95 -1.02 -19.82
CA LEU A 216 -4.45 0.36 -19.83
C LEU A 216 -3.80 1.19 -20.96
N LYS A 217 -2.55 0.91 -21.32
CA LYS A 217 -1.82 1.63 -22.36
C LYS A 217 -2.10 1.08 -23.76
N ASP A 218 -1.84 -0.19 -23.97
CA ASP A 218 -2.13 -0.96 -25.18
C ASP A 218 -2.09 -2.45 -24.84
N ARG A 219 -3.19 -3.18 -25.11
CA ARG A 219 -3.30 -4.62 -24.86
C ARG A 219 -2.17 -5.47 -25.49
N ARG A 220 -1.55 -4.97 -26.56
CA ARG A 220 -0.43 -5.64 -27.23
C ARG A 220 0.82 -5.73 -26.35
N LEU A 221 0.99 -4.77 -25.44
CA LEU A 221 2.13 -4.75 -24.50
C LEU A 221 2.09 -5.92 -23.50
N VAL A 222 0.91 -6.51 -23.25
CA VAL A 222 0.77 -7.68 -22.37
C VAL A 222 1.64 -8.85 -22.88
N GLY A 223 1.81 -8.99 -24.19
CA GLY A 223 2.70 -9.99 -24.79
C GLY A 223 4.18 -9.82 -24.43
N LEU A 224 4.58 -8.65 -23.91
CA LEU A 224 5.95 -8.42 -23.43
C LEU A 224 6.19 -8.99 -22.02
N LEU A 225 5.12 -9.24 -21.24
CA LEU A 225 5.28 -9.72 -19.84
C LEU A 225 6.06 -11.04 -19.75
N PRO A 226 5.75 -12.10 -20.52
CA PRO A 226 6.53 -13.33 -20.47
C PRO A 226 7.98 -13.13 -20.90
N ILE A 227 8.25 -12.22 -21.84
CA ILE A 227 9.60 -11.90 -22.31
C ILE A 227 10.38 -11.21 -21.17
N VAL A 228 9.79 -10.22 -20.52
CA VAL A 228 10.41 -9.53 -19.37
C VAL A 228 10.69 -10.51 -18.23
N VAL A 229 9.73 -11.39 -17.91
CA VAL A 229 9.93 -12.42 -16.88
C VAL A 229 11.07 -13.37 -17.29
N ALA A 230 11.10 -13.83 -18.53
CA ALA A 230 12.16 -14.71 -19.03
C ALA A 230 13.55 -14.05 -18.93
N ILE A 231 13.66 -12.78 -19.28
CA ILE A 231 14.92 -12.02 -19.14
C ILE A 231 15.34 -11.90 -17.67
N VAL A 232 14.40 -11.52 -16.79
CA VAL A 232 14.69 -11.39 -15.34
C VAL A 232 15.16 -12.73 -14.78
N VAL A 233 14.50 -13.84 -15.11
CA VAL A 233 14.87 -15.18 -14.62
C VAL A 233 16.22 -15.62 -15.21
N ALA A 234 16.47 -15.36 -16.48
CA ALA A 234 17.73 -15.75 -17.16
C ALA A 234 18.96 -15.00 -16.61
N LEU A 235 18.79 -13.76 -16.15
CA LEU A 235 19.85 -12.94 -15.59
C LEU A 235 19.94 -13.03 -14.06
N ALA A 236 19.00 -13.72 -13.42
CA ALA A 236 18.89 -13.78 -11.97
C ALA A 236 19.90 -14.78 -11.36
N PRO A 237 20.37 -14.53 -10.12
CA PRO A 237 21.10 -15.51 -9.35
C PRO A 237 20.29 -16.81 -9.12
N ALA A 238 20.99 -17.95 -8.92
CA ALA A 238 20.35 -19.26 -8.70
C ALA A 238 19.28 -19.22 -7.60
N ALA A 239 19.50 -18.51 -6.50
CA ALA A 239 18.51 -18.36 -5.43
C ALA A 239 17.16 -17.79 -5.90
N VAL A 240 17.15 -16.89 -6.90
CA VAL A 240 15.93 -16.35 -7.47
C VAL A 240 15.26 -17.37 -8.39
N THR A 241 16.03 -18.05 -9.24
CA THR A 241 15.50 -19.08 -10.16
C THR A 241 14.92 -20.25 -9.38
N ASP A 242 15.60 -20.76 -8.37
CA ASP A 242 15.10 -21.82 -7.48
C ASP A 242 13.80 -21.39 -6.78
N ARG A 243 13.72 -20.12 -6.39
CA ARG A 243 12.51 -19.56 -5.77
C ARG A 243 11.35 -19.45 -6.74
N VAL A 244 11.60 -19.18 -8.02
CA VAL A 244 10.57 -19.22 -9.09
C VAL A 244 10.09 -20.66 -9.30
N TYR A 245 10.99 -21.65 -9.41
CA TYR A 245 10.58 -23.04 -9.57
C TYR A 245 9.77 -23.56 -8.38
N SER A 246 10.10 -23.13 -7.14
CA SER A 246 9.34 -23.50 -5.94
C SER A 246 7.88 -22.99 -5.94
N MET A 247 7.51 -22.05 -6.82
CA MET A 247 6.12 -21.63 -6.97
C MET A 247 5.22 -22.72 -7.56
N PHE A 248 5.81 -23.64 -8.32
CA PHE A 248 5.12 -24.74 -8.99
C PHE A 248 5.19 -26.06 -8.20
N ASP A 249 5.95 -26.08 -7.10
CA ASP A 249 6.03 -27.25 -6.22
C ASP A 249 4.81 -27.31 -5.28
N ARG A 250 3.97 -28.33 -5.46
CA ARG A 250 2.80 -28.56 -4.60
C ARG A 250 3.16 -28.99 -3.17
N ASN A 251 4.38 -29.51 -2.98
CA ASN A 251 4.87 -29.97 -1.69
C ASN A 251 5.65 -28.87 -0.93
N ASP A 252 5.80 -27.67 -1.50
CA ASP A 252 6.45 -26.55 -0.83
C ASP A 252 5.75 -26.26 0.52
N PRO A 253 6.49 -26.32 1.65
CA PRO A 253 5.90 -26.17 2.99
C PRO A 253 5.15 -24.84 3.17
N THR A 254 5.64 -23.77 2.53
CA THR A 254 4.99 -22.45 2.61
C THR A 254 3.64 -22.44 1.89
N SER A 255 3.56 -23.13 0.74
CA SER A 255 2.31 -23.23 -0.02
C SER A 255 1.28 -24.08 0.73
N ARG A 256 1.71 -25.18 1.33
CA ARG A 256 0.84 -26.03 2.18
C ARG A 256 0.33 -25.27 3.38
N ASP A 257 1.19 -24.55 4.09
CA ASP A 257 0.79 -23.80 5.29
C ASP A 257 -0.22 -22.69 4.95
N ARG A 258 -0.07 -22.00 3.80
CA ARG A 258 -1.06 -21.02 3.33
C ARG A 258 -2.43 -21.64 3.07
N MET A 259 -2.50 -22.85 2.50
CA MET A 259 -3.77 -23.56 2.33
C MET A 259 -4.39 -23.93 3.67
N ALA A 260 -3.58 -24.37 4.63
CA ALA A 260 -4.03 -24.63 5.99
C ALA A 260 -4.59 -23.38 6.69
N MET A 261 -3.91 -22.23 6.53
CA MET A 261 -4.38 -20.95 7.05
C MET A 261 -5.71 -20.51 6.41
N LEU A 262 -5.88 -20.74 5.10
CA LEU A 262 -7.12 -20.41 4.40
C LEU A 262 -8.30 -21.24 4.93
N GLU A 263 -8.11 -22.53 5.12
CA GLU A 263 -9.12 -23.44 5.68
C GLU A 263 -9.45 -23.10 7.14
N SER A 264 -8.43 -22.83 7.94
CA SER A 264 -8.59 -22.37 9.34
C SER A 264 -9.32 -21.02 9.41
N GLY A 265 -8.99 -20.09 8.53
CA GLY A 265 -9.66 -18.78 8.42
C GLY A 265 -11.13 -18.93 8.03
N LEU A 266 -11.46 -19.83 7.11
CA LEU A 266 -12.84 -20.11 6.72
C LEU A 266 -13.66 -20.65 7.91
N ALA A 267 -13.07 -21.50 8.75
CA ALA A 267 -13.72 -21.97 9.97
C ALA A 267 -13.99 -20.82 10.95
N MET A 268 -13.01 -19.90 11.14
CA MET A 268 -13.21 -18.70 11.96
C MET A 268 -14.36 -17.82 11.44
N VAL A 269 -14.45 -17.62 10.11
CA VAL A 269 -15.53 -16.85 9.48
C VAL A 269 -16.88 -17.52 9.67
N ARG A 270 -16.97 -18.85 9.58
CA ARG A 270 -18.21 -19.59 9.80
C ARG A 270 -18.73 -19.45 11.23
N ASP A 271 -17.83 -19.48 12.21
CA ASP A 271 -18.19 -19.36 13.62
C ASP A 271 -18.51 -17.91 14.02
N HIS A 272 -17.85 -16.92 13.35
CA HIS A 272 -17.98 -15.50 13.68
C HIS A 272 -18.23 -14.62 12.43
N PRO A 273 -19.35 -14.81 11.69
CA PRO A 273 -19.55 -14.20 10.38
C PRO A 273 -19.76 -12.67 10.43
N LEU A 274 -20.28 -12.12 11.53
CA LEU A 274 -20.63 -10.70 11.61
C LEU A 274 -19.47 -9.84 12.09
N THR A 275 -18.87 -10.17 13.23
CA THR A 275 -17.83 -9.34 13.83
C THR A 275 -16.42 -9.92 13.74
N GLY A 276 -16.31 -11.17 13.24
CA GLY A 276 -15.06 -11.90 13.28
C GLY A 276 -14.65 -12.26 14.72
N VAL A 277 -13.41 -12.73 14.87
CA VAL A 277 -12.84 -13.08 16.18
C VAL A 277 -12.29 -11.85 16.94
N GLY A 278 -12.16 -10.72 16.25
CA GLY A 278 -11.54 -9.48 16.72
C GLY A 278 -10.22 -9.18 16.01
N PRO A 279 -9.88 -7.88 15.80
CA PRO A 279 -8.57 -7.45 15.29
C PRO A 279 -7.42 -8.04 16.11
N ASP A 280 -6.34 -8.47 15.44
CA ASP A 280 -5.14 -9.14 16.00
C ASP A 280 -5.42 -10.45 16.78
N MET A 281 -6.65 -10.97 16.71
CA MET A 281 -7.03 -12.19 17.43
C MET A 281 -6.68 -13.48 16.69
N VAL A 282 -6.39 -13.44 15.40
CA VAL A 282 -6.04 -14.65 14.62
C VAL A 282 -4.90 -15.40 15.27
N GLN A 283 -3.81 -14.75 15.66
CA GLN A 283 -2.67 -15.40 16.31
C GLN A 283 -3.04 -16.13 17.63
N HIS A 284 -4.02 -15.60 18.38
CA HIS A 284 -4.44 -16.16 19.67
C HIS A 284 -5.40 -17.34 19.51
N VAL A 285 -6.25 -17.31 18.47
CA VAL A 285 -7.26 -18.35 18.26
C VAL A 285 -6.82 -19.42 17.24
N TYR A 286 -5.81 -19.15 16.40
CA TYR A 286 -5.34 -20.06 15.37
C TYR A 286 -5.11 -21.50 15.86
N PRO A 287 -4.50 -21.76 17.02
CA PRO A 287 -4.31 -23.12 17.51
C PRO A 287 -5.59 -23.95 17.68
N ARG A 288 -6.75 -23.29 17.88
CA ARG A 288 -8.07 -23.95 18.00
C ARG A 288 -8.69 -24.27 16.65
N TYR A 289 -8.38 -23.49 15.62
CA TYR A 289 -8.93 -23.62 14.26
C TYR A 289 -7.97 -24.31 13.30
N ARG A 290 -6.72 -24.53 13.75
CA ARG A 290 -5.68 -25.15 12.97
C ARG A 290 -6.07 -26.53 12.48
N VAL A 291 -5.95 -26.77 11.18
CA VAL A 291 -6.15 -28.08 10.58
C VAL A 291 -4.99 -29.03 10.92
N PRO A 292 -5.23 -30.35 11.04
CA PRO A 292 -4.19 -31.32 11.47
C PRO A 292 -2.94 -31.36 10.59
N TRP A 293 -3.08 -31.01 9.31
CA TRP A 293 -2.00 -31.04 8.33
C TRP A 293 -1.24 -29.71 8.17
N ALA A 294 -1.57 -28.68 8.96
CA ALA A 294 -0.87 -27.41 8.99
C ALA A 294 0.60 -27.61 9.39
N VAL A 295 1.51 -26.93 8.69
CA VAL A 295 2.94 -27.01 8.92
C VAL A 295 3.32 -26.29 10.21
N GLN A 296 2.81 -25.07 10.40
CA GLN A 296 3.11 -24.25 11.57
C GLN A 296 2.08 -24.45 12.69
N PRO A 297 2.52 -24.51 13.96
CA PRO A 297 1.61 -24.64 15.11
C PRO A 297 0.84 -23.36 15.41
N SER A 298 1.39 -22.22 15.04
CA SER A 298 0.82 -20.88 15.21
C SER A 298 1.19 -19.98 14.04
N ASN A 299 0.31 -19.06 13.70
CA ASN A 299 0.54 -18.06 12.66
C ASN A 299 0.02 -16.70 13.15
N PRO A 300 0.78 -15.61 12.98
CA PRO A 300 0.35 -14.26 13.40
C PRO A 300 -0.82 -13.75 12.56
N HIS A 301 -0.92 -14.18 11.30
CA HIS A 301 -1.97 -13.80 10.36
C HIS A 301 -2.15 -14.85 9.26
N LEU A 302 -3.25 -14.76 8.51
CA LEU A 302 -3.65 -15.79 7.52
C LEU A 302 -2.97 -15.65 6.15
N HIS A 303 -2.03 -14.72 5.98
CA HIS A 303 -1.36 -14.43 4.69
C HIS A 303 -2.31 -14.28 3.49
N ASN A 304 -3.50 -13.73 3.74
CA ASN A 304 -4.52 -13.46 2.72
C ASN A 304 -5.37 -12.29 3.20
N VAL A 305 -5.36 -11.16 2.49
CA VAL A 305 -6.05 -9.93 2.91
C VAL A 305 -7.56 -10.11 3.07
N PRO A 306 -8.30 -10.61 2.06
CA PRO A 306 -9.74 -10.85 2.22
C PRO A 306 -10.08 -11.78 3.37
N MET A 307 -9.35 -12.88 3.51
CA MET A 307 -9.59 -13.86 4.57
C MET A 307 -9.27 -13.29 5.95
N GLN A 308 -8.18 -12.56 6.10
CA GLN A 308 -7.81 -11.90 7.35
C GLN A 308 -8.88 -10.91 7.80
N ILE A 309 -9.35 -10.04 6.87
CA ILE A 309 -10.41 -9.08 7.17
C ILE A 309 -11.70 -9.81 7.60
N ALA A 310 -12.10 -10.84 6.86
CA ALA A 310 -13.31 -11.60 7.17
C ALA A 310 -13.20 -12.34 8.51
N ALA A 311 -12.06 -12.98 8.78
CA ALA A 311 -11.85 -13.74 10.01
C ALA A 311 -11.79 -12.85 11.25
N GLU A 312 -11.10 -11.69 11.17
CA GLU A 312 -10.95 -10.80 12.31
C GLU A 312 -12.10 -9.81 12.50
N ARG A 313 -12.66 -9.29 11.40
CA ARG A 313 -13.62 -8.16 11.43
C ARG A 313 -14.99 -8.51 10.88
N GLY A 314 -15.16 -9.76 10.40
CA GLY A 314 -16.41 -10.28 9.86
C GLY A 314 -16.68 -9.88 8.40
N LEU A 315 -17.71 -10.49 7.82
CA LEU A 315 -18.13 -10.30 6.43
C LEU A 315 -18.57 -8.85 6.13
N PRO A 316 -19.21 -8.09 7.04
CA PRO A 316 -19.55 -6.69 6.76
C PRO A 316 -18.32 -5.79 6.60
N ALA A 317 -17.24 -6.02 7.36
CA ALA A 317 -15.97 -5.31 7.16
C ALA A 317 -15.35 -5.67 5.80
N LEU A 318 -15.37 -6.95 5.42
CA LEU A 318 -14.92 -7.38 4.10
C LEU A 318 -15.75 -6.71 2.98
N ALA A 319 -17.07 -6.65 3.12
CA ALA A 319 -17.94 -5.98 2.16
C ALA A 319 -17.62 -4.46 2.05
N ALA A 320 -17.41 -3.79 3.17
CA ALA A 320 -17.01 -2.39 3.19
C ALA A 320 -15.62 -2.18 2.54
N TRP A 321 -14.67 -3.07 2.76
CA TRP A 321 -13.36 -3.04 2.13
C TRP A 321 -13.45 -3.26 0.61
N ILE A 322 -14.25 -4.23 0.15
CA ILE A 322 -14.50 -4.46 -1.29
C ILE A 322 -15.15 -3.21 -1.91
N TRP A 323 -16.13 -2.60 -1.24
CA TRP A 323 -16.75 -1.36 -1.68
C TRP A 323 -15.74 -0.21 -1.76
N PHE A 324 -14.84 -0.08 -0.77
CA PHE A 324 -13.75 0.90 -0.78
C PHE A 324 -12.86 0.74 -2.03
N ILE A 325 -12.41 -0.48 -2.32
CA ILE A 325 -11.59 -0.77 -3.51
C ILE A 325 -12.35 -0.48 -4.80
N ALA A 326 -13.60 -0.91 -4.91
CA ALA A 326 -14.43 -0.64 -6.09
C ALA A 326 -14.68 0.87 -6.29
N ALA A 327 -14.94 1.63 -5.22
CA ALA A 327 -15.12 3.08 -5.27
C ALA A 327 -13.81 3.81 -5.67
N ALA A 328 -12.66 3.33 -5.19
CA ALA A 328 -11.36 3.87 -5.60
C ALA A 328 -11.11 3.63 -7.10
N ILE A 329 -11.34 2.41 -7.60
CA ILE A 329 -11.22 2.08 -9.04
C ILE A 329 -12.19 2.96 -9.86
N GLY A 330 -13.47 3.04 -9.44
CA GLY A 330 -14.49 3.86 -10.12
C GLY A 330 -14.14 5.34 -10.19
N GLY A 331 -13.44 5.86 -9.18
CA GLY A 331 -12.95 7.23 -9.17
C GLY A 331 -11.66 7.45 -9.99
N LEU A 332 -10.77 6.46 -10.04
CA LEU A 332 -9.51 6.53 -10.79
C LEU A 332 -9.72 6.35 -12.30
N TRP A 333 -10.65 5.48 -12.70
CA TRP A 333 -10.91 5.17 -14.11
C TRP A 333 -11.21 6.36 -15.01
N PRO A 334 -12.12 7.30 -14.66
CA PRO A 334 -12.32 8.52 -15.46
C PRO A 334 -11.08 9.41 -15.53
N ARG A 335 -10.30 9.47 -14.44
CA ARG A 335 -9.09 10.29 -14.34
C ARG A 335 -7.97 9.82 -15.28
N LEU A 336 -7.89 8.53 -15.57
CA LEU A 336 -6.96 8.01 -16.57
C LEU A 336 -7.14 8.68 -17.94
N ARG A 337 -8.39 9.04 -18.31
CA ARG A 337 -8.71 9.59 -19.63
C ARG A 337 -8.83 11.12 -19.64
N ARG A 338 -9.18 11.74 -18.52
CA ARG A 338 -9.56 13.17 -18.42
C ARG A 338 -8.56 14.02 -17.64
N SER A 339 -7.77 13.43 -16.74
CA SER A 339 -6.81 14.18 -15.93
C SER A 339 -5.62 14.66 -16.75
N ARG A 340 -5.05 15.80 -16.34
CA ARG A 340 -3.77 16.31 -16.86
C ARG A 340 -2.56 15.46 -16.46
N SER A 341 -2.75 14.51 -15.55
CA SER A 341 -1.71 13.61 -15.03
C SER A 341 -2.17 12.15 -15.05
N PRO A 342 -2.40 11.54 -16.25
CA PRO A 342 -2.90 10.17 -16.38
C PRO A 342 -1.98 9.14 -15.73
N ALA A 343 -0.68 9.41 -15.63
CA ALA A 343 0.29 8.53 -14.96
C ALA A 343 -0.04 8.30 -13.48
N LEU A 344 -0.57 9.32 -12.79
CA LEU A 344 -0.96 9.18 -11.38
C LEU A 344 -2.16 8.23 -11.25
N ALA A 345 -3.18 8.40 -12.09
CA ALA A 345 -4.36 7.52 -12.08
C ALA A 345 -4.02 6.09 -12.49
N ALA A 346 -3.17 5.91 -13.51
CA ALA A 346 -2.65 4.61 -13.93
C ALA A 346 -1.87 3.93 -12.79
N GLY A 347 -0.99 4.68 -12.11
CA GLY A 347 -0.22 4.21 -10.96
C GLY A 347 -1.12 3.78 -9.79
N GLY A 348 -2.18 4.52 -9.49
CA GLY A 348 -3.17 4.15 -8.49
C GLY A 348 -3.93 2.86 -8.84
N LEU A 349 -4.37 2.70 -10.09
CA LEU A 349 -5.00 1.45 -10.57
C LEU A 349 -4.04 0.26 -10.51
N ALA A 350 -2.79 0.46 -10.90
CA ALA A 350 -1.76 -0.56 -10.81
C ALA A 350 -1.44 -0.95 -9.36
N ALA A 351 -1.39 0.03 -8.44
CA ALA A 351 -1.22 -0.22 -7.02
C ALA A 351 -2.35 -1.08 -6.43
N ILE A 352 -3.60 -0.80 -6.83
CA ILE A 352 -4.75 -1.62 -6.43
C ILE A 352 -4.61 -3.05 -6.97
N ALA A 353 -4.32 -3.21 -8.27
CA ALA A 353 -4.14 -4.54 -8.86
C ALA A 353 -2.99 -5.32 -8.19
N ALA A 354 -1.87 -4.65 -7.94
CA ALA A 354 -0.72 -5.24 -7.25
C ALA A 354 -1.05 -5.66 -5.82
N MET A 355 -1.73 -4.79 -5.05
CA MET A 355 -2.17 -5.08 -3.68
C MET A 355 -3.14 -6.26 -3.65
N LEU A 356 -4.12 -6.31 -4.55
CA LEU A 356 -5.09 -7.39 -4.61
C LEU A 356 -4.42 -8.72 -4.94
N ALA A 357 -3.54 -8.75 -5.96
CA ALA A 357 -2.86 -9.98 -6.37
C ALA A 357 -1.87 -10.49 -5.31
N ALA A 358 -1.04 -9.61 -4.74
CA ALA A 358 -0.14 -9.97 -3.64
C ALA A 358 -0.91 -10.33 -2.38
N GLY A 359 -2.03 -9.66 -2.12
CA GLY A 359 -2.90 -9.85 -0.96
C GLY A 359 -3.63 -11.19 -0.91
N LEU A 360 -3.62 -11.98 -1.99
CA LEU A 360 -4.05 -13.39 -1.96
C LEU A 360 -3.03 -14.30 -1.27
N PHE A 361 -1.79 -13.84 -1.12
CA PHE A 361 -0.66 -14.62 -0.60
C PHE A 361 0.06 -13.96 0.57
N GLU A 362 -0.35 -12.76 0.95
CA GLU A 362 0.25 -11.98 2.04
C GLU A 362 -0.77 -11.01 2.64
N TYR A 363 -0.66 -10.71 3.93
CA TYR A 363 -1.51 -9.72 4.60
C TYR A 363 -0.88 -8.32 4.51
N ASN A 364 -0.59 -7.87 3.29
CA ASN A 364 0.07 -6.58 3.03
C ASN A 364 -0.80 -5.36 3.42
N PHE A 365 -2.13 -5.46 3.40
CA PHE A 365 -3.04 -4.38 3.83
C PHE A 365 -2.96 -4.12 5.35
N GLY A 366 -2.47 -5.07 6.14
CA GLY A 366 -2.20 -4.91 7.56
C GLY A 366 -0.80 -4.37 7.87
N ASP A 367 0.07 -4.25 6.89
CA ASP A 367 1.41 -3.69 7.03
C ASP A 367 1.36 -2.17 6.95
N SER A 368 1.87 -1.47 7.98
CA SER A 368 1.71 -0.03 8.11
C SER A 368 2.39 0.76 6.99
N GLU A 369 3.63 0.44 6.65
CA GLU A 369 4.39 1.15 5.63
C GLU A 369 3.79 0.92 4.24
N PHE A 370 3.38 -0.31 3.98
CA PHE A 370 2.68 -0.65 2.74
C PHE A 370 1.36 0.10 2.62
N LEU A 371 0.52 0.05 3.68
CA LEU A 371 -0.78 0.71 3.71
C LEU A 371 -0.66 2.22 3.49
N MET A 372 0.29 2.86 4.19
CA MET A 372 0.53 4.30 4.03
C MET A 372 0.88 4.67 2.58
N LEU A 373 1.82 3.96 1.96
CA LEU A 373 2.20 4.22 0.57
C LEU A 373 1.05 3.92 -0.40
N PHE A 374 0.31 2.84 -0.18
CA PHE A 374 -0.87 2.49 -0.96
C PHE A 374 -1.93 3.60 -0.92
N LEU A 375 -2.26 4.11 0.27
CA LEU A 375 -3.23 5.20 0.45
C LEU A 375 -2.77 6.48 -0.25
N VAL A 376 -1.47 6.80 -0.18
CA VAL A 376 -0.89 7.92 -0.94
C VAL A 376 -1.14 7.71 -2.43
N MET A 377 -0.78 6.56 -2.98
CA MET A 377 -0.86 6.30 -4.42
C MET A 377 -2.29 6.36 -4.97
N ILE A 378 -3.28 5.87 -4.23
CA ILE A 378 -4.68 5.91 -4.68
C ILE A 378 -5.33 7.28 -4.49
N THR A 379 -4.80 8.14 -3.59
CA THR A 379 -5.38 9.46 -3.28
C THR A 379 -4.77 10.59 -4.11
N VAL A 380 -3.48 10.51 -4.42
CA VAL A 380 -2.74 11.53 -5.19
C VAL A 380 -3.43 11.93 -6.50
N PRO A 381 -4.06 11.03 -7.30
CA PRO A 381 -4.75 11.42 -8.53
C PRO A 381 -5.93 12.37 -8.29
N PHE A 382 -6.61 12.23 -7.16
CA PHE A 382 -7.72 13.10 -6.79
C PHE A 382 -7.23 14.48 -6.31
N ALA A 383 -6.12 14.51 -5.59
CA ALA A 383 -5.48 15.75 -5.16
C ALA A 383 -4.93 16.56 -6.34
N ALA A 384 -4.37 15.89 -7.35
CA ALA A 384 -3.83 16.50 -8.55
C ALA A 384 -4.87 17.31 -9.35
N ASP A 385 -6.14 16.91 -9.31
CA ASP A 385 -7.22 17.55 -10.06
C ASP A 385 -7.81 18.78 -9.34
N ARG A 386 -7.46 19.04 -8.05
CA ARG A 386 -8.09 20.12 -7.25
C ARG A 386 -7.76 21.54 -7.71
N ASP A 387 -6.54 21.78 -8.22
CA ASP A 387 -6.11 23.11 -8.67
C ASP A 387 -6.40 23.39 -10.15
N GLY A 388 -6.93 22.40 -10.86
CA GLY A 388 -7.13 22.47 -12.31
C GLY A 388 -8.53 22.12 -12.75
N GLY A 389 -9.55 22.57 -12.02
CA GLY A 389 -10.98 22.30 -12.33
C GLY A 389 -11.21 21.30 -13.45
N LEU A 390 -11.66 20.10 -13.14
CA LEU A 390 -12.33 19.30 -14.18
C LEU A 390 -13.58 20.07 -14.56
N PRO A 391 -13.82 20.32 -15.88
CA PRO A 391 -15.07 20.89 -16.30
C PRO A 391 -16.25 20.02 -15.90
#